data_be8af021d49cdb0f0dcc36d6797f9dea
#
_entry.id   be8af021d49cdb0f0dcc36d6797f9dea
#
_cell.length_a   1.000
_cell.length_b   1.000
_cell.length_c   1.000
_cell.angle_alpha   90.00
_cell.angle_beta   90.00
_cell.angle_gamma   90.00
#
_symmetry.space_group_name_H-M   'P 1'
#
loop_
_entity.id
_entity.type
_entity.pdbx_description
1 polymer ?
#
loop_
_entity_poly.entity_id
_entity_poly.type
_entity_poly.pdbx_seq_one_letter_code
_entity_poly.pdbx_strand_id
1 'polypeptide(L)'
;MTDTYATAAETEADRTQQQGLLQALNAWSRALRRDECGAWRIAGERGSIHTWGDGKTWVLYVVCHSARHWTHTKQRLAICQVTQDGDDEGCLRLHRLPTPDQATVIRDILGIRKRVEFGPAELERRRTLMKRHALAAGRPNADEDSLEPAA
;
A
#
# COMPACT_ATOMS: atom_id res chain seq x y z
N MET A 1 -19.61 -21.93 -12.84
CA MET A 1 -18.71 -20.80 -12.66
C MET A 1 -17.31 -21.35 -12.45
N THR A 2 -16.47 -21.20 -13.43
CA THR A 2 -15.04 -21.47 -13.25
C THR A 2 -14.45 -20.30 -12.51
N ASP A 3 -14.08 -20.50 -11.26
CA ASP A 3 -13.24 -19.55 -10.54
C ASP A 3 -11.91 -19.46 -11.28
N THR A 4 -11.79 -18.46 -12.12
CA THR A 4 -10.55 -18.22 -12.85
C THR A 4 -9.61 -17.51 -11.89
N TYR A 5 -8.80 -18.28 -11.20
CA TYR A 5 -7.69 -17.71 -10.44
C TYR A 5 -6.74 -17.02 -11.42
N ALA A 6 -6.31 -15.82 -11.08
CA ALA A 6 -5.31 -15.10 -11.85
C ALA A 6 -4.05 -15.96 -12.02
N THR A 7 -3.49 -15.96 -13.22
CA THR A 7 -2.23 -16.67 -13.47
C THR A 7 -1.10 -16.02 -12.68
N ALA A 8 0.02 -16.73 -12.48
CA ALA A 8 1.19 -16.16 -11.82
C ALA A 8 1.72 -14.91 -12.55
N ALA A 9 1.63 -14.89 -13.89
CA ALA A 9 2.02 -13.72 -14.69
C ALA A 9 1.09 -12.52 -14.46
N GLU A 10 -0.22 -12.73 -14.40
CA GLU A 10 -1.20 -11.68 -14.10
C GLU A 10 -1.01 -11.13 -12.68
N THR A 11 -0.75 -11.99 -11.71
CA THR A 11 -0.47 -11.60 -10.33
C THR A 11 0.79 -10.74 -10.24
N GLU A 12 1.84 -11.09 -10.97
CA GLU A 12 3.08 -10.31 -11.00
C GLU A 12 2.91 -8.99 -11.73
N ALA A 13 2.11 -8.95 -12.80
CA ALA A 13 1.77 -7.71 -13.50
C ALA A 13 0.99 -6.76 -12.58
N ASP A 14 0.04 -7.25 -11.82
CA ASP A 14 -0.70 -6.48 -10.83
C ASP A 14 0.21 -5.94 -9.73
N ARG A 15 1.11 -6.76 -9.23
CA ARG A 15 2.10 -6.33 -8.23
C ARG A 15 2.95 -5.19 -8.75
N THR A 16 3.46 -5.30 -9.97
CA THR A 16 4.30 -4.27 -10.62
C THR A 16 3.52 -2.96 -10.78
N GLN A 17 2.27 -3.04 -11.23
CA GLN A 17 1.39 -1.88 -11.36
C GLN A 17 1.15 -1.22 -9.99
N GLN A 18 0.88 -2.00 -8.96
CA GLN A 18 0.66 -1.49 -7.60
C GLN A 18 1.93 -0.88 -7.00
N GLN A 19 3.09 -1.44 -7.27
CA GLN A 19 4.37 -0.86 -6.83
C GLN A 19 4.61 0.51 -7.46
N GLY A 20 4.25 0.70 -8.73
CA GLY A 20 4.33 2.00 -9.39
C GLY A 20 3.45 3.05 -8.72
N LEU A 21 2.22 2.69 -8.38
CA LEU A 21 1.32 3.58 -7.64
C LEU A 21 1.80 3.84 -6.22
N LEU A 22 2.30 2.81 -5.53
CA LEU A 22 2.85 2.94 -4.18
C LEU A 22 3.96 3.99 -4.12
N GLN A 23 4.85 3.98 -5.11
CA GLN A 23 5.91 4.99 -5.25
C GLN A 23 5.37 6.38 -5.54
N ALA A 24 4.41 6.49 -6.47
CA ALA A 24 3.77 7.77 -6.79
C ALA A 24 3.02 8.36 -5.60
N LEU A 25 2.45 7.51 -4.75
CA LEU A 25 1.80 7.93 -3.51
C LEU A 25 2.80 8.28 -2.41
N ASN A 26 4.07 7.98 -2.59
CA ASN A 26 5.07 8.07 -1.52
C ASN A 26 4.59 7.37 -0.24
N ALA A 27 4.03 6.19 -0.42
CA ALA A 27 3.39 5.42 0.64
C ALA A 27 4.36 4.42 1.29
N TRP A 28 4.06 4.07 2.52
CA TRP A 28 4.78 3.04 3.28
C TRP A 28 4.74 1.70 2.54
N SER A 29 5.89 1.03 2.42
CA SER A 29 6.01 -0.20 1.62
C SER A 29 5.09 -1.33 2.11
N ARG A 30 4.78 -1.38 3.40
CA ARG A 30 3.88 -2.39 3.98
C ARG A 30 2.40 -2.11 3.74
N ALA A 31 2.05 -0.98 3.12
CA ALA A 31 0.69 -0.75 2.64
C ALA A 31 0.33 -1.68 1.46
N LEU A 32 1.33 -2.13 0.71
CA LEU A 32 1.14 -3.11 -0.36
C LEU A 32 1.03 -4.51 0.25
N ARG A 33 -0.16 -5.11 0.16
CA ARG A 33 -0.49 -6.40 0.78
C ARG A 33 -1.28 -7.28 -0.18
N ARG A 34 -1.25 -8.57 0.06
CA ARG A 34 -2.19 -9.51 -0.57
C ARG A 34 -3.50 -9.54 0.21
N ASP A 35 -4.61 -9.59 -0.51
CA ASP A 35 -5.91 -9.86 0.10
C ASP A 35 -6.15 -11.37 0.29
N GLU A 36 -7.32 -11.73 0.77
CA GLU A 36 -7.70 -13.13 1.01
C GLU A 36 -7.71 -13.99 -0.26
N CYS A 37 -7.96 -13.36 -1.42
CA CYS A 37 -7.97 -14.02 -2.72
C CYS A 37 -6.59 -14.06 -3.37
N GLY A 38 -5.56 -13.52 -2.72
CA GLY A 38 -4.20 -13.46 -3.24
C GLY A 38 -3.92 -12.29 -4.18
N ALA A 39 -4.87 -11.39 -4.38
CA ALA A 39 -4.66 -10.18 -5.19
C ALA A 39 -3.89 -9.12 -4.41
N TRP A 40 -3.06 -8.35 -5.11
CA TRP A 40 -2.32 -7.27 -4.51
C TRP A 40 -3.18 -6.02 -4.36
N ARG A 41 -3.18 -5.44 -3.16
CA ARG A 41 -3.87 -4.19 -2.85
C ARG A 41 -2.99 -3.23 -2.07
N ILE A 42 -3.28 -1.95 -2.18
CA ILE A 42 -2.70 -0.94 -1.28
C ILE A 42 -3.75 -0.67 -0.20
N ALA A 43 -3.42 -1.00 1.04
CA ALA A 43 -4.34 -0.95 2.16
C ALA A 43 -4.20 0.34 2.95
N GLY A 44 -5.32 0.98 3.24
CA GLY A 44 -5.42 2.11 4.16
C GLY A 44 -6.43 1.83 5.27
N GLU A 45 -6.51 2.71 6.24
CA GLU A 45 -7.45 2.57 7.37
C GLU A 45 -8.91 2.76 6.94
N ARG A 46 -9.16 3.54 5.89
CA ARG A 46 -10.49 3.90 5.43
C ARG A 46 -10.78 3.45 4.01
N GLY A 47 -10.03 2.50 3.50
CA GLY A 47 -10.24 1.96 2.17
C GLY A 47 -9.02 1.29 1.60
N SER A 48 -9.07 0.99 0.32
CA SER A 48 -8.00 0.26 -0.37
C SER A 48 -7.96 0.63 -1.84
N ILE A 49 -6.85 0.29 -2.49
CA ILE A 49 -6.66 0.50 -3.92
C ILE A 49 -6.36 -0.84 -4.56
N HIS A 50 -7.13 -1.17 -5.59
CA HIS A 50 -6.98 -2.38 -6.38
C HIS A 50 -6.68 -2.03 -7.84
N THR A 51 -6.14 -2.97 -8.59
CA THR A 51 -6.01 -2.84 -10.05
C THR A 51 -7.34 -3.17 -10.71
N TRP A 52 -7.61 -2.53 -11.86
CA TRP A 52 -8.81 -2.82 -12.65
C TRP A 52 -8.65 -4.08 -13.52
N GLY A 53 -7.41 -4.49 -13.78
CA GLY A 53 -7.10 -5.62 -14.66
C GLY A 53 -6.71 -5.25 -16.09
N ASP A 54 -6.68 -3.97 -16.44
CA ASP A 54 -6.27 -3.44 -17.76
C ASP A 54 -4.78 -3.07 -17.81
N GLY A 55 -4.05 -3.22 -16.73
CA GLY A 55 -2.63 -2.88 -16.62
C GLY A 55 -2.32 -1.40 -16.38
N LYS A 56 -3.32 -0.53 -16.35
CA LYS A 56 -3.12 0.94 -16.28
C LYS A 56 -4.09 1.69 -15.38
N THR A 57 -5.21 1.09 -14.99
CA THR A 57 -6.25 1.73 -14.19
C THR A 57 -6.30 1.13 -12.79
N TRP A 58 -6.53 1.97 -11.80
CA TRP A 58 -6.75 1.56 -10.40
C TRP A 58 -8.16 1.87 -9.96
N VAL A 59 -8.65 1.10 -9.00
CA VAL A 59 -9.93 1.32 -8.34
C VAL A 59 -9.68 1.64 -6.87
N LEU A 60 -10.13 2.82 -6.45
CA LEU A 60 -10.11 3.24 -5.07
C LEU A 60 -11.46 2.89 -4.43
N TYR A 61 -11.44 2.07 -3.39
CA TYR A 61 -12.57 1.82 -2.53
C TYR A 61 -12.44 2.69 -1.29
N VAL A 62 -13.43 3.55 -1.04
CA VAL A 62 -13.38 4.55 0.04
C VAL A 62 -14.59 4.36 0.95
N VAL A 63 -14.33 4.29 2.25
CA VAL A 63 -15.36 4.24 3.28
C VAL A 63 -15.32 5.52 4.10
N CYS A 64 -16.46 6.18 4.20
CA CYS A 64 -16.63 7.42 4.97
C CYS A 64 -17.55 7.20 6.16
N HIS A 65 -17.51 8.10 7.14
CA HIS A 65 -18.33 7.99 8.34
C HIS A 65 -19.73 8.61 8.18
N SER A 66 -19.99 9.32 7.09
CA SER A 66 -21.29 9.93 6.79
C SER A 66 -21.44 10.22 5.29
N ALA A 67 -22.68 10.41 4.85
CA ALA A 67 -23.00 10.81 3.50
C ALA A 67 -22.39 12.17 3.13
N ARG A 68 -22.38 13.11 4.06
CA ARG A 68 -21.77 14.43 3.88
C ARG A 68 -20.25 14.32 3.69
N HIS A 69 -19.61 13.49 4.48
CA HIS A 69 -18.17 13.22 4.34
C HIS A 69 -17.85 12.60 2.99
N TRP A 70 -18.66 11.64 2.54
CA TRP A 70 -18.51 11.01 1.22
C TRP A 70 -18.65 12.03 0.08
N THR A 71 -19.64 12.92 0.15
CA THR A 71 -19.81 14.01 -0.83
C THR A 71 -18.58 14.90 -0.89
N HIS A 72 -18.05 15.28 0.25
CA HIS A 72 -16.83 16.08 0.34
C HIS A 72 -15.60 15.34 -0.22
N THR A 73 -15.49 14.05 0.08
CA THR A 73 -14.42 13.19 -0.42
C THR A 73 -14.44 13.09 -1.93
N LYS A 74 -15.60 12.92 -2.55
CA LYS A 74 -15.73 12.91 -4.01
C LYS A 74 -15.21 14.20 -4.64
N GLN A 75 -15.48 15.33 -4.03
CA GLN A 75 -14.97 16.63 -4.50
C GLN A 75 -13.45 16.72 -4.40
N ARG A 76 -12.85 16.20 -3.33
CA ARG A 76 -11.40 16.15 -3.16
C ARG A 76 -10.71 15.21 -4.14
N LEU A 77 -11.42 14.18 -4.62
CA LEU A 77 -10.94 13.20 -5.59
C LEU A 77 -11.50 13.47 -7.00
N ALA A 78 -11.63 14.73 -7.38
CA ALA A 78 -12.16 15.15 -8.68
C ALA A 78 -11.36 14.63 -9.88
N ILE A 79 -10.10 14.25 -9.68
CA ILE A 79 -9.26 13.58 -10.68
C ILE A 79 -9.68 12.15 -10.98
N CYS A 80 -10.46 11.56 -10.09
CA CYS A 80 -10.99 10.20 -10.23
C CYS A 80 -12.40 10.21 -10.78
N GLN A 81 -12.77 9.12 -11.44
CA GLN A 81 -14.13 8.89 -11.93
C GLN A 81 -14.89 8.04 -10.92
N VAL A 82 -16.01 8.53 -10.40
CA VAL A 82 -16.89 7.76 -9.51
C VAL A 82 -17.59 6.68 -10.32
N THR A 83 -17.42 5.42 -9.93
CA THR A 83 -18.03 4.26 -10.59
C THR A 83 -19.10 3.59 -9.75
N GLN A 84 -18.97 3.65 -8.44
CA GLN A 84 -20.01 3.23 -7.50
C GLN A 84 -20.19 4.33 -6.46
N ASP A 85 -21.42 4.78 -6.31
CA ASP A 85 -21.78 5.91 -5.46
C ASP A 85 -22.83 5.45 -4.45
N GLY A 86 -22.35 4.97 -3.30
CA GLY A 86 -23.19 4.59 -2.16
C GLY A 86 -23.54 5.78 -1.29
N ASP A 87 -24.18 5.53 -0.15
CA ASP A 87 -24.58 6.59 0.78
C ASP A 87 -23.38 7.22 1.50
N ASP A 88 -22.47 6.40 1.98
CA ASP A 88 -21.28 6.80 2.74
C ASP A 88 -20.00 6.10 2.29
N GLU A 89 -20.06 5.39 1.18
CA GLU A 89 -18.92 4.68 0.59
C GLU A 89 -19.06 4.61 -0.91
N GLY A 90 -17.97 4.32 -1.60
CA GLY A 90 -18.01 4.15 -3.04
C GLY A 90 -16.68 3.75 -3.64
N CYS A 91 -16.70 3.59 -4.95
CA CYS A 91 -15.54 3.28 -5.75
C CYS A 91 -15.26 4.36 -6.77
N LEU A 92 -13.99 4.65 -6.98
CA LEU A 92 -13.52 5.63 -7.95
C LEU A 92 -12.40 5.02 -8.79
N ARG A 93 -12.35 5.37 -10.08
CA ARG A 93 -11.26 4.96 -10.96
C ARG A 93 -10.21 6.05 -11.06
N LEU A 94 -8.96 5.64 -10.95
CA LEU A 94 -7.79 6.46 -11.20
C LEU A 94 -7.13 5.97 -12.48
N HIS A 95 -7.06 6.84 -13.49
CA HIS A 95 -6.60 6.46 -14.83
C HIS A 95 -5.12 6.78 -15.10
N ARG A 96 -4.45 7.43 -14.18
CA ARG A 96 -3.04 7.82 -14.29
C ARG A 96 -2.41 7.98 -12.92
N LEU A 97 -1.10 7.97 -12.88
CA LEU A 97 -0.37 8.21 -11.64
C LEU A 97 -0.66 9.61 -11.09
N PRO A 98 -0.89 9.74 -9.79
CA PRO A 98 -1.16 11.04 -9.17
C PRO A 98 0.09 11.92 -9.12
N THR A 99 -0.13 13.23 -9.14
CA THR A 99 0.91 14.21 -8.78
C THR A 99 1.20 14.13 -7.27
N PRO A 100 2.32 14.70 -6.78
CA PRO A 100 2.61 14.72 -5.35
C PRO A 100 1.49 15.32 -4.48
N ASP A 101 0.84 16.39 -4.94
CA ASP A 101 -0.29 17.00 -4.22
C ASP A 101 -1.51 16.07 -4.21
N GLN A 102 -1.83 15.45 -5.33
CA GLN A 102 -2.90 14.46 -5.45
C GLN A 102 -2.62 13.23 -4.60
N ALA A 103 -1.36 12.78 -4.56
CA ALA A 103 -0.92 11.67 -3.72
C ALA A 103 -1.17 11.95 -2.24
N THR A 104 -0.89 13.16 -1.78
CA THR A 104 -1.15 13.58 -0.40
C THR A 104 -2.64 13.48 -0.07
N VAL A 105 -3.51 13.93 -0.97
CA VAL A 105 -4.97 13.85 -0.80
C VAL A 105 -5.43 12.40 -0.74
N ILE A 106 -4.95 11.55 -1.64
CA ILE A 106 -5.33 10.13 -1.67
C ILE A 106 -4.89 9.42 -0.39
N ARG A 107 -3.66 9.64 0.07
CA ARG A 107 -3.17 9.06 1.32
C ARG A 107 -4.01 9.51 2.52
N ASP A 108 -4.35 10.79 2.59
CA ASP A 108 -5.14 11.34 3.68
C ASP A 108 -6.55 10.73 3.72
N ILE A 109 -7.21 10.66 2.58
CA ILE A 109 -8.57 10.12 2.47
C ILE A 109 -8.60 8.63 2.83
N LEU A 110 -7.70 7.83 2.30
CA LEU A 110 -7.66 6.39 2.52
C LEU A 110 -6.98 5.99 3.84
N GLY A 111 -6.30 6.90 4.48
CA GLY A 111 -5.52 6.59 5.68
C GLY A 111 -4.30 5.72 5.39
N ILE A 112 -3.63 5.98 4.29
CA ILE A 112 -2.40 5.29 3.91
C ILE A 112 -1.21 6.03 4.51
N ARG A 113 -0.35 5.29 5.21
CA ARG A 113 0.84 5.89 5.82
C ARG A 113 1.85 6.35 4.77
N LYS A 114 2.39 7.53 4.99
CA LYS A 114 3.49 8.06 4.19
C LYS A 114 4.76 7.25 4.46
N ARG A 115 5.55 7.08 3.40
CA ARG A 115 6.90 6.52 3.52
C ARG A 115 7.77 7.46 4.34
N VAL A 116 8.47 6.89 5.32
CA VAL A 116 9.43 7.64 6.13
C VAL A 116 10.81 7.40 5.57
N GLU A 117 11.46 8.48 5.14
CA GLU A 117 12.85 8.45 4.73
C GLU A 117 13.74 8.84 5.91
N PHE A 118 14.68 7.95 6.23
CA PHE A 118 15.67 8.21 7.26
C PHE A 118 17.02 8.55 6.62
N GLY A 119 17.70 9.55 7.17
CA GLY A 119 19.08 9.82 6.81
C GLY A 119 20.01 8.66 7.22
N PRO A 120 21.24 8.59 6.65
CA PRO A 120 22.16 7.48 6.91
C PRO A 120 22.46 7.25 8.42
N ALA A 121 22.60 8.33 9.18
CA ALA A 121 22.86 8.25 10.64
C ALA A 121 21.67 7.66 11.40
N GLU A 122 20.44 8.04 11.04
CA GLU A 122 19.22 7.51 11.67
C GLU A 122 19.00 6.03 11.30
N LEU A 123 19.27 5.63 10.06
CA LEU A 123 19.22 4.23 9.65
C LEU A 123 20.18 3.36 10.45
N GLU A 124 21.41 3.83 10.66
CA GLU A 124 22.40 3.11 11.44
C GLU A 124 21.99 2.98 12.90
N ARG A 125 21.47 4.05 13.49
CA ARG A 125 20.93 4.04 14.86
C ARG A 125 19.80 3.03 15.02
N ARG A 126 18.89 2.96 14.06
CA ARG A 126 17.76 2.01 14.07
C ARG A 126 18.24 0.57 13.93
N ARG A 127 19.22 0.30 13.07
CA ARG A 127 19.83 -1.02 12.93
C ARG A 127 20.48 -1.47 14.24
N THR A 128 21.19 -0.60 14.92
CA THR A 128 21.82 -0.88 16.22
C THR A 128 20.77 -1.21 17.27
N LEU A 129 19.67 -0.47 17.34
CA LEU A 129 18.57 -0.74 18.26
C LEU A 129 17.91 -2.09 17.98
N MET A 130 17.67 -2.42 16.71
CA MET A 130 17.10 -3.71 16.31
C MET A 130 18.02 -4.88 16.71
N LYS A 131 19.33 -4.75 16.53
CA LYS A 131 20.31 -5.74 16.96
C LYS A 131 20.29 -5.94 18.47
N ARG A 132 20.22 -4.85 19.25
CA ARG A 132 20.11 -4.93 20.71
C ARG A 132 18.83 -5.63 21.16
N HIS A 133 17.70 -5.35 20.53
CA HIS A 133 16.44 -6.03 20.84
C HIS A 133 16.48 -7.51 20.48
N ALA A 134 17.07 -7.87 19.35
CA ALA A 134 17.24 -9.26 18.96
C ALA A 134 18.13 -10.03 19.94
N LEU A 135 19.22 -9.44 20.43
CA LEU A 135 20.09 -10.03 21.45
C LEU A 135 19.38 -10.18 22.80
N ALA A 136 18.63 -9.16 23.23
CA ALA A 136 17.85 -9.20 24.46
C ALA A 136 16.73 -10.25 24.43
N ALA A 137 16.18 -10.55 23.24
CA ALA A 137 15.19 -11.60 23.04
C ALA A 137 15.78 -13.01 22.91
N GLY A 138 17.11 -13.16 23.03
CA GLY A 138 17.79 -14.46 22.92
C GLY A 138 17.83 -15.05 21.51
N ARG A 139 17.61 -14.23 20.48
CA ARG A 139 17.71 -14.65 19.09
C ARG A 139 19.17 -14.58 18.64
N PRO A 140 19.73 -15.67 18.07
CA PRO A 140 21.06 -15.61 17.50
C PRO A 140 21.10 -14.63 16.33
N ASN A 141 22.16 -13.83 16.31
CA ASN A 141 22.41 -12.94 15.20
C ASN A 141 22.86 -13.79 14.00
N ALA A 142 22.35 -13.50 12.80
CA ALA A 142 22.74 -14.24 11.60
C ALA A 142 24.26 -14.18 11.34
N ASP A 143 24.93 -13.15 11.84
CA ASP A 143 26.39 -12.99 11.75
C ASP A 143 27.17 -13.90 12.72
N GLU A 144 26.53 -14.37 13.81
CA GLU A 144 27.18 -15.30 14.74
C GLU A 144 27.16 -16.74 14.22
N ASP A 145 26.13 -17.13 13.48
CA ASP A 145 26.04 -18.44 12.85
C ASP A 145 27.12 -18.67 11.79
N SER A 146 27.62 -17.60 11.17
CA SER A 146 28.67 -17.67 10.15
C SER A 146 30.08 -17.70 10.78
N LEU A 147 30.22 -17.52 12.08
CA LEU A 147 31.49 -17.43 12.80
C LEU A 147 31.76 -18.61 13.71
N GLU A 148 30.89 -19.62 13.80
CA GLU A 148 31.22 -20.84 14.50
C GLU A 148 32.32 -21.62 13.77
N PRO A 149 33.52 -21.74 14.36
CA PRO A 149 34.52 -22.59 13.80
C PRO A 149 34.02 -24.03 13.84
N ALA A 150 34.00 -24.69 12.71
CA ALA A 150 33.87 -26.13 12.67
C ALA A 150 34.99 -26.72 13.51
N ALA A 151 34.65 -27.16 14.69
CA ALA A 151 35.58 -27.88 15.52
C ALA A 151 35.77 -29.29 15.04
#